data_e264c7e6abf9e29161c99d19155d811d
#
_entry.id   e264c7e6abf9e29161c99d19155d811d
#
_cell.length_a   1.000
_cell.length_b   1.000
_cell.length_c   1.000
_cell.angle_alpha   90.00
_cell.angle_beta   90.00
_cell.angle_gamma   90.00
#
_symmetry.space_group_name_H-M   'P 1'
#
loop_
_entity.id
_entity.type
_entity.pdbx_description
1 polymer ?
#
loop_
_entity_poly.entity_id
_entity_poly.type
_entity_poly.pdbx_seq_one_letter_code
_entity_poly.pdbx_strand_id
1 'polypeptide(L)'
;MRDFEIEKALAFIDAHIEEKLFLNDIADNLGYSPFYVSRMFSQIMGISIVSYVRMRKLQYAFSDLQNCKSILEVAYQYGFESHEGFTRSFKRFFGCSPKTVKDKKITYAISDDYVLIERNMKNMNSRNILDEMHMMVFLLLKESIAELQNGFCSKISVSLLPNNCVEVMDDGRGIPLVDEVQKSNEMMSHIFGGHPVSSLDYANIEDFNNLELNMVNSLCESMSVCVWRNGKSYSQDYIHGIAQHELMVEDSSHHSGMKITLKPNSEIFRNTLWSKEKIEDFIGQNASMCVKSIFVEDTNS
;
A
#
# COMPACT_ATOMS: atom_id res chain seq x y z
N MET A 1 24.61 7.14 -7.01
CA MET A 1 25.02 8.09 -5.95
C MET A 1 23.88 8.40 -4.99
N ARG A 2 22.69 8.81 -5.48
CA ARG A 2 21.50 9.07 -4.62
C ARG A 2 21.00 7.83 -3.87
N ASP A 3 21.07 6.67 -4.48
CA ASP A 3 20.63 5.39 -3.90
C ASP A 3 21.44 4.99 -2.67
N PHE A 4 22.75 5.19 -2.74
CA PHE A 4 23.66 4.95 -1.62
C PHE A 4 23.39 5.87 -0.41
N GLU A 5 22.92 7.10 -0.67
CA GLU A 5 22.56 8.06 0.39
C GLU A 5 21.26 7.66 1.09
N ILE A 6 20.27 7.13 0.34
CA ILE A 6 19.04 6.58 0.93
C ILE A 6 19.33 5.32 1.75
N GLU A 7 20.12 4.39 1.23
CA GLU A 7 20.50 3.19 1.98
C GLU A 7 21.19 3.53 3.30
N LYS A 8 22.07 4.53 3.28
CA LYS A 8 22.69 5.04 4.52
C LYS A 8 21.67 5.65 5.47
N ALA A 9 20.70 6.43 4.95
CA ALA A 9 19.64 6.99 5.77
C ALA A 9 18.79 5.90 6.41
N LEU A 10 18.36 4.89 5.64
CA LEU A 10 17.57 3.78 6.13
C LEU A 10 18.34 2.96 7.20
N ALA A 11 19.60 2.63 6.93
CA ALA A 11 20.45 1.91 7.87
C ALA A 11 20.67 2.70 9.17
N PHE A 12 20.87 4.02 9.07
CA PHE A 12 21.01 4.88 10.23
C PHE A 12 19.72 4.94 11.05
N ILE A 13 18.57 5.09 10.40
CA ILE A 13 17.25 5.09 11.05
C ILE A 13 17.02 3.79 11.81
N ASP A 14 17.25 2.63 11.16
CA ASP A 14 17.03 1.32 11.79
C ASP A 14 18.00 1.06 12.95
N ALA A 15 19.25 1.51 12.86
CA ALA A 15 20.23 1.40 13.92
C ALA A 15 19.88 2.24 15.18
N HIS A 16 19.11 3.34 14.99
CA HIS A 16 18.76 4.28 16.07
C HIS A 16 17.24 4.33 16.32
N ILE A 17 16.51 3.25 15.94
CA ILE A 17 15.05 3.25 15.93
C ILE A 17 14.43 3.45 17.32
N GLU A 18 15.11 3.03 18.36
CA GLU A 18 14.67 3.19 19.76
C GLU A 18 14.95 4.59 20.31
N GLU A 19 15.81 5.35 19.65
CA GLU A 19 16.19 6.68 20.10
C GLU A 19 15.17 7.77 19.66
N LYS A 20 15.25 8.94 20.29
CA LYS A 20 14.52 10.13 19.83
C LYS A 20 15.24 10.72 18.63
N LEU A 21 14.92 10.22 17.45
CA LEU A 21 15.57 10.56 16.21
C LEU A 21 14.93 11.78 15.55
N PHE A 22 15.73 12.79 15.25
CA PHE A 22 15.32 14.00 14.53
C PHE A 22 15.87 14.01 13.11
N LEU A 23 15.25 14.80 12.23
CA LEU A 23 15.73 14.99 10.86
C LEU A 23 17.20 15.49 10.83
N ASN A 24 17.58 16.33 11.78
CA ASN A 24 18.95 16.85 11.86
C ASN A 24 19.97 15.74 12.10
N ASP A 25 19.66 14.77 12.98
CA ASP A 25 20.57 13.66 13.28
C ASP A 25 20.85 12.81 12.04
N ILE A 26 19.81 12.58 11.24
CA ILE A 26 19.93 11.84 9.97
C ILE A 26 20.72 12.67 8.95
N ALA A 27 20.45 13.97 8.86
CA ALA A 27 21.11 14.86 7.92
C ALA A 27 22.60 15.01 8.23
N ASP A 28 22.95 15.16 9.51
CA ASP A 28 24.33 15.25 9.97
C ASP A 28 25.11 13.95 9.70
N ASN A 29 24.49 12.79 9.90
CA ASN A 29 25.07 11.49 9.56
C ASN A 29 25.36 11.34 8.05
N LEU A 30 24.51 11.89 7.22
CA LEU A 30 24.67 11.85 5.76
C LEU A 30 25.63 12.93 5.24
N GLY A 31 25.94 13.96 6.03
CA GLY A 31 26.74 15.11 5.62
C GLY A 31 26.01 16.11 4.72
N TYR A 32 24.68 16.19 4.84
CA TYR A 32 23.83 17.07 4.05
C TYR A 32 22.97 17.98 4.92
N SER A 33 22.39 19.02 4.32
CA SER A 33 21.42 19.85 5.02
C SER A 33 20.10 19.10 5.25
N PRO A 34 19.39 19.36 6.38
CA PRO A 34 18.09 18.77 6.66
C PRO A 34 17.07 18.98 5.54
N PHE A 35 17.09 20.14 4.90
CA PHE A 35 16.23 20.44 3.76
C PHE A 35 16.52 19.53 2.56
N TYR A 36 17.80 19.33 2.24
CA TYR A 36 18.19 18.43 1.14
C TYR A 36 17.76 16.99 1.43
N VAL A 37 18.05 16.49 2.65
CA VAL A 37 17.70 15.12 3.06
C VAL A 37 16.19 14.90 3.03
N SER A 38 15.41 15.83 3.59
CA SER A 38 13.96 15.76 3.59
C SER A 38 13.39 15.70 2.18
N ARG A 39 13.88 16.56 1.29
CA ARG A 39 13.43 16.60 -0.12
C ARG A 39 13.85 15.36 -0.89
N MET A 40 15.11 14.95 -0.77
CA MET A 40 15.65 13.75 -1.40
C MET A 40 14.89 12.51 -0.96
N PHE A 41 14.70 12.34 0.35
CA PHE A 41 14.00 11.21 0.93
C PHE A 41 12.55 11.14 0.43
N SER A 42 11.80 12.26 0.47
CA SER A 42 10.43 12.29 -0.01
C SER A 42 10.31 12.07 -1.52
N GLN A 43 11.30 12.50 -2.31
CA GLN A 43 11.32 12.25 -3.75
C GLN A 43 11.58 10.78 -4.10
N ILE A 44 12.38 10.07 -3.29
CA ILE A 44 12.77 8.68 -3.57
C ILE A 44 11.80 7.71 -2.90
N MET A 45 11.39 7.99 -1.65
CA MET A 45 10.56 7.08 -0.85
C MET A 45 9.05 7.37 -0.95
N GLY A 46 8.64 8.44 -1.63
CA GLY A 46 7.23 8.85 -1.75
C GLY A 46 6.60 9.38 -0.44
N ILE A 47 7.27 9.24 0.69
CA ILE A 47 6.80 9.68 2.01
C ILE A 47 7.85 10.55 2.72
N SER A 48 7.41 11.37 3.68
CA SER A 48 8.36 12.15 4.46
C SER A 48 9.20 11.26 5.37
N ILE A 49 10.46 11.63 5.57
CA ILE A 49 11.39 10.89 6.45
C ILE A 49 10.84 10.77 7.89
N VAL A 50 10.13 11.78 8.38
CA VAL A 50 9.48 11.76 9.70
C VAL A 50 8.35 10.73 9.76
N SER A 51 7.56 10.63 8.68
CA SER A 51 6.52 9.61 8.55
C SER A 51 7.12 8.21 8.47
N TYR A 52 8.21 8.04 7.72
CA TYR A 52 8.95 6.79 7.64
C TYR A 52 9.49 6.33 9.01
N VAL A 53 10.19 7.21 9.73
CA VAL A 53 10.70 6.92 11.09
C VAL A 53 9.57 6.49 12.03
N ARG A 54 8.44 7.22 12.00
CA ARG A 54 7.27 6.87 12.82
C ARG A 54 6.71 5.50 12.47
N MET A 55 6.59 5.20 11.19
CA MET A 55 6.14 3.92 10.69
C MET A 55 7.05 2.78 11.17
N ARG A 56 8.36 2.91 10.99
CA ARG A 56 9.34 1.91 11.43
C ARG A 56 9.26 1.66 12.95
N LYS A 57 9.16 2.72 13.75
CA LYS A 57 8.97 2.62 15.21
C LYS A 57 7.72 1.80 15.57
N LEU A 58 6.62 2.00 14.87
CA LEU A 58 5.38 1.26 15.11
C LEU A 58 5.52 -0.23 14.71
N GLN A 59 6.26 -0.54 13.65
CA GLN A 59 6.52 -1.91 13.22
C GLN A 59 7.36 -2.68 14.25
N TYR A 60 8.44 -2.10 14.74
CA TYR A 60 9.25 -2.71 15.81
C TYR A 60 8.44 -2.85 17.11
N ALA A 61 7.66 -1.81 17.46
CA ALA A 61 6.76 -1.85 18.62
C ALA A 61 5.74 -2.98 18.54
N PHE A 62 5.21 -3.28 17.34
CA PHE A 62 4.30 -4.39 17.13
C PHE A 62 4.96 -5.73 17.46
N SER A 63 6.17 -5.98 16.96
CA SER A 63 6.93 -7.19 17.25
C SER A 63 7.21 -7.35 18.75
N ASP A 64 7.59 -6.26 19.43
CA ASP A 64 7.84 -6.27 20.87
C ASP A 64 6.58 -6.54 21.71
N LEU A 65 5.43 -6.06 21.28
CA LEU A 65 4.14 -6.37 21.93
C LEU A 65 3.78 -7.85 21.81
N GLN A 66 4.11 -8.49 20.68
CA GLN A 66 3.94 -9.95 20.52
C GLN A 66 4.82 -10.75 21.48
N ASN A 67 6.01 -10.23 21.80
CA ASN A 67 6.97 -10.81 22.76
C ASN A 67 6.65 -10.49 24.23
N CYS A 68 5.38 -10.16 24.52
CA CYS A 68 4.85 -9.95 25.87
C CYS A 68 5.38 -8.73 26.64
N LYS A 69 6.08 -7.79 26.03
CA LYS A 69 6.46 -6.52 26.69
C LYS A 69 5.21 -5.71 27.09
N SER A 70 5.32 -4.87 28.10
CA SER A 70 4.21 -4.00 28.48
C SER A 70 3.99 -2.89 27.44
N ILE A 71 2.73 -2.48 27.23
CA ILE A 71 2.40 -1.43 26.24
C ILE A 71 3.10 -0.12 26.59
N LEU A 72 3.21 0.18 27.89
CA LEU A 72 3.86 1.40 28.37
C LEU A 72 5.36 1.39 28.12
N GLU A 73 6.03 0.27 28.41
CA GLU A 73 7.46 0.09 28.13
C GLU A 73 7.75 0.23 26.63
N VAL A 74 6.97 -0.43 25.78
CA VAL A 74 7.11 -0.36 24.32
C VAL A 74 6.90 1.08 23.83
N ALA A 75 5.90 1.79 24.35
CA ALA A 75 5.66 3.18 23.97
C ALA A 75 6.89 4.07 24.26
N TYR A 76 7.47 3.95 25.45
CA TYR A 76 8.65 4.74 25.83
C TYR A 76 9.92 4.28 25.11
N GLN A 77 10.11 2.98 24.90
CA GLN A 77 11.24 2.42 24.17
C GLN A 77 11.35 3.01 22.75
N TYR A 78 10.21 3.19 22.06
CA TYR A 78 10.19 3.78 20.73
C TYR A 78 9.99 5.31 20.72
N GLY A 79 10.18 5.97 21.87
CA GLY A 79 10.23 7.42 22.00
C GLY A 79 8.89 8.13 21.86
N PHE A 80 7.77 7.46 22.18
CA PHE A 80 6.48 8.12 22.30
C PHE A 80 6.37 8.80 23.66
N GLU A 81 5.94 10.07 23.66
CA GLU A 81 5.87 10.91 24.86
C GLU A 81 4.73 10.50 25.80
N SER A 82 3.72 9.76 25.30
CA SER A 82 2.62 9.27 26.12
C SER A 82 2.03 7.97 25.59
N HIS A 83 1.46 7.18 26.50
CA HIS A 83 0.73 5.95 26.18
C HIS A 83 -0.45 6.22 25.24
N GLU A 84 -1.16 7.33 25.43
CA GLU A 84 -2.29 7.72 24.59
C GLU A 84 -1.85 8.09 23.18
N GLY A 85 -0.74 8.83 23.06
CA GLY A 85 -0.14 9.22 21.78
C GLY A 85 0.34 7.99 20.99
N PHE A 86 0.99 7.05 21.69
CA PHE A 86 1.37 5.76 21.13
C PHE A 86 0.15 4.96 20.66
N THR A 87 -0.82 4.74 21.55
CA THR A 87 -2.02 3.95 21.26
C THR A 87 -2.79 4.51 20.06
N ARG A 88 -2.92 5.85 19.99
CA ARG A 88 -3.56 6.52 18.84
C ARG A 88 -2.81 6.32 17.55
N SER A 89 -1.47 6.50 17.57
CA SER A 89 -0.61 6.30 16.40
C SER A 89 -0.59 4.84 15.95
N PHE A 90 -0.52 3.92 16.91
CA PHE A 90 -0.53 2.48 16.67
C PHE A 90 -1.87 2.03 16.06
N LYS A 91 -2.99 2.44 16.69
CA LYS A 91 -4.33 2.13 16.16
C LYS A 91 -4.57 2.75 14.78
N ARG A 92 -4.05 3.96 14.54
CA ARG A 92 -4.12 4.62 13.24
C ARG A 92 -3.34 3.86 12.16
N PHE A 93 -2.23 3.24 12.52
CA PHE A 93 -1.35 2.56 11.59
C PHE A 93 -1.77 1.10 11.34
N PHE A 94 -2.09 0.35 12.41
CA PHE A 94 -2.43 -1.08 12.31
C PHE A 94 -3.94 -1.38 12.35
N GLY A 95 -4.81 -0.37 12.46
CA GLY A 95 -6.25 -0.57 12.58
C GLY A 95 -6.71 -1.15 13.93
N CYS A 96 -5.81 -1.72 14.73
CA CYS A 96 -6.11 -2.34 16.01
C CYS A 96 -5.31 -1.68 17.17
N SER A 97 -5.77 -1.89 18.42
CA SER A 97 -5.06 -1.33 19.57
C SER A 97 -3.84 -2.19 19.97
N PRO A 98 -2.80 -1.61 20.60
CA PRO A 98 -1.69 -2.37 21.17
C PRO A 98 -2.16 -3.49 22.13
N LYS A 99 -3.24 -3.24 22.88
CA LYS A 99 -3.85 -4.22 23.77
C LYS A 99 -4.41 -5.42 22.98
N THR A 100 -5.05 -5.16 21.84
CA THR A 100 -5.62 -6.22 20.99
C THR A 100 -4.51 -7.14 20.46
N VAL A 101 -3.37 -6.60 20.05
CA VAL A 101 -2.20 -7.37 19.58
C VAL A 101 -1.68 -8.27 20.71
N LYS A 102 -1.56 -7.73 21.92
CA LYS A 102 -1.05 -8.46 23.08
C LYS A 102 -2.00 -9.57 23.54
N ASP A 103 -3.31 -9.29 23.61
CA ASP A 103 -4.30 -10.21 24.15
C ASP A 103 -4.68 -11.34 23.17
N LYS A 104 -4.73 -11.06 21.88
CA LYS A 104 -5.21 -12.00 20.85
C LYS A 104 -4.09 -12.78 20.15
N LYS A 105 -2.80 -12.59 20.50
CA LYS A 105 -1.64 -13.15 19.76
C LYS A 105 -1.84 -13.03 18.25
N ILE A 106 -2.25 -11.85 17.80
CA ILE A 106 -2.42 -11.58 16.38
C ILE A 106 -1.05 -11.73 15.75
N THR A 107 -0.83 -12.79 15.01
CA THR A 107 0.33 -12.97 14.15
C THR A 107 0.13 -12.02 12.96
N TYR A 108 0.55 -10.78 13.15
CA TYR A 108 0.92 -9.99 12.00
C TYR A 108 2.28 -10.54 11.60
N ALA A 109 2.33 -11.31 10.56
CA ALA A 109 3.54 -11.35 9.78
C ALA A 109 3.75 -9.87 9.41
N ILE A 110 4.78 -9.24 9.99
CA ILE A 110 5.49 -8.21 9.25
C ILE A 110 5.89 -9.02 8.04
N SER A 111 5.06 -8.95 7.01
CA SER A 111 5.31 -9.78 5.86
C SER A 111 6.70 -9.36 5.43
N ASP A 112 7.54 -10.36 5.14
CA ASP A 112 8.78 -10.13 4.39
C ASP A 112 8.49 -9.28 3.13
N ASP A 113 7.24 -9.10 2.77
CA ASP A 113 6.74 -8.22 1.70
C ASP A 113 7.02 -6.74 1.95
N TYR A 114 7.05 -6.26 3.20
CA TYR A 114 7.57 -4.90 3.46
C TYR A 114 9.10 -4.85 3.31
N VAL A 115 9.78 -5.92 3.71
CA VAL A 115 11.20 -6.15 3.41
C VAL A 115 11.37 -6.43 1.92
N LEU A 116 10.37 -7.01 1.24
CA LEU A 116 10.35 -7.21 -0.23
C LEU A 116 10.03 -5.91 -0.96
N ILE A 117 9.16 -5.04 -0.42
CA ILE A 117 8.97 -3.68 -0.93
C ILE A 117 10.25 -2.87 -0.71
N GLU A 118 10.88 -2.92 0.46
CA GLU A 118 12.21 -2.35 0.69
C GLU A 118 13.29 -3.00 -0.19
N ARG A 119 13.30 -4.33 -0.36
CA ARG A 119 14.23 -5.03 -1.27
C ARG A 119 13.91 -4.75 -2.73
N ASN A 120 12.66 -4.67 -3.10
CA ASN A 120 12.25 -4.32 -4.45
C ASN A 120 12.50 -2.84 -4.72
N MET A 121 12.26 -1.94 -3.77
CA MET A 121 12.71 -0.55 -3.84
C MET A 121 14.24 -0.46 -3.85
N LYS A 122 14.98 -1.24 -3.07
CA LYS A 122 16.45 -1.35 -3.11
C LYS A 122 16.96 -1.93 -4.44
N ASN A 123 16.27 -2.91 -5.02
CA ASN A 123 16.59 -3.46 -6.34
C ASN A 123 16.09 -2.57 -7.49
N MET A 124 15.08 -1.75 -7.27
CA MET A 124 14.57 -0.75 -8.23
C MET A 124 15.46 0.48 -8.33
N ASN A 125 16.21 0.83 -7.29
CA ASN A 125 17.15 1.94 -7.28
C ASN A 125 18.29 1.84 -8.31
N SER A 126 18.45 0.69 -8.97
CA SER A 126 19.34 0.53 -10.13
C SER A 126 18.64 0.67 -11.50
N ARG A 127 17.32 0.88 -11.55
CA ARG A 127 16.55 0.96 -12.80
C ARG A 127 15.42 1.99 -12.70
N ASN A 128 15.63 3.16 -13.33
CA ASN A 128 14.65 4.14 -13.84
C ASN A 128 13.31 4.35 -13.07
N ILE A 129 12.96 5.62 -12.84
CA ILE A 129 11.61 6.13 -12.48
C ILE A 129 10.46 5.48 -13.27
N LEU A 130 10.71 5.01 -14.49
CA LEU A 130 9.81 4.20 -15.30
C LEU A 130 9.34 2.92 -14.60
N ASP A 131 10.19 2.27 -13.82
CA ASP A 131 9.86 1.01 -13.16
C ASP A 131 9.02 1.26 -11.89
N GLU A 132 9.21 2.40 -11.23
CA GLU A 132 8.44 2.78 -10.03
C GLU A 132 6.95 3.02 -10.34
N MET A 133 6.63 3.65 -11.45
CA MET A 133 5.23 3.82 -11.87
C MET A 133 4.58 2.47 -12.20
N HIS A 134 5.27 1.59 -12.92
CA HIS A 134 4.74 0.27 -13.27
C HIS A 134 4.49 -0.62 -12.05
N MET A 135 5.22 -0.42 -10.93
CA MET A 135 4.96 -1.13 -9.68
C MET A 135 3.53 -0.94 -9.18
N MET A 136 2.91 0.20 -9.44
CA MET A 136 1.51 0.42 -9.05
C MET A 136 0.58 -0.61 -9.71
N VAL A 137 0.78 -0.87 -11.01
CA VAL A 137 0.02 -1.91 -11.75
C VAL A 137 0.45 -3.31 -11.32
N PHE A 138 1.72 -3.52 -11.04
CA PHE A 138 2.22 -4.84 -10.59
C PHE A 138 1.63 -5.25 -9.25
N LEU A 139 1.44 -4.30 -8.32
CA LEU A 139 0.78 -4.54 -7.04
C LEU A 139 -0.70 -4.92 -7.22
N LEU A 140 -1.41 -4.24 -8.12
CA LEU A 140 -2.80 -4.59 -8.46
C LEU A 140 -2.87 -5.97 -9.11
N LEU A 141 -1.99 -6.26 -10.05
CA LEU A 141 -1.94 -7.54 -10.76
C LEU A 141 -1.59 -8.71 -9.84
N LYS A 142 -0.74 -8.51 -8.84
CA LYS A 142 -0.35 -9.55 -7.88
C LYS A 142 -1.57 -10.18 -7.19
N GLU A 143 -2.50 -9.34 -6.73
CA GLU A 143 -3.74 -9.81 -6.11
C GLU A 143 -4.64 -10.57 -7.10
N SER A 144 -4.87 -9.99 -8.29
CA SER A 144 -5.68 -10.66 -9.32
C SER A 144 -5.04 -11.96 -9.82
N ILE A 145 -3.70 -12.03 -9.92
CA ILE A 145 -2.96 -13.25 -10.28
C ILE A 145 -3.11 -14.31 -9.18
N ALA A 146 -3.07 -13.93 -7.90
CA ALA A 146 -3.29 -14.86 -6.79
C ALA A 146 -4.70 -15.44 -6.83
N GLU A 147 -5.73 -14.63 -7.10
CA GLU A 147 -7.11 -15.11 -7.30
C GLU A 147 -7.20 -16.08 -8.49
N LEU A 148 -6.51 -15.78 -9.59
CA LEU A 148 -6.45 -16.64 -10.79
C LEU A 148 -5.76 -17.98 -10.51
N GLN A 149 -4.63 -17.97 -9.79
CA GLN A 149 -3.88 -19.19 -9.41
C GLN A 149 -4.66 -20.07 -8.46
N ASN A 150 -5.48 -19.48 -7.58
CA ASN A 150 -6.34 -20.21 -6.65
C ASN A 150 -7.68 -20.64 -7.27
N GLY A 151 -7.93 -20.35 -8.55
CA GLY A 151 -9.12 -20.76 -9.28
C GLY A 151 -10.38 -19.94 -8.98
N PHE A 152 -10.25 -18.78 -8.33
CA PHE A 152 -11.36 -17.87 -8.03
C PHE A 152 -11.57 -16.80 -9.10
N CYS A 153 -10.61 -16.63 -10.00
CA CYS A 153 -10.64 -15.74 -11.14
C CYS A 153 -10.42 -16.53 -12.42
N SER A 154 -11.04 -16.14 -13.52
CA SER A 154 -10.86 -16.77 -14.82
C SER A 154 -10.24 -15.84 -15.86
N LYS A 155 -10.38 -14.54 -15.65
CA LYS A 155 -9.92 -13.51 -16.58
C LYS A 155 -9.42 -12.27 -15.86
N ILE A 156 -8.26 -11.77 -16.30
CA ILE A 156 -7.70 -10.47 -15.90
C ILE A 156 -7.50 -9.63 -17.17
N SER A 157 -7.85 -8.36 -17.13
CA SER A 157 -7.58 -7.40 -18.20
C SER A 157 -6.85 -6.18 -17.66
N VAL A 158 -5.86 -5.72 -18.41
CA VAL A 158 -5.14 -4.47 -18.18
C VAL A 158 -5.31 -3.61 -19.42
N SER A 159 -5.88 -2.42 -19.27
CA SER A 159 -6.08 -1.49 -20.37
C SER A 159 -5.31 -0.20 -20.14
N LEU A 160 -4.40 0.13 -21.05
CA LEU A 160 -3.74 1.43 -21.07
C LEU A 160 -4.68 2.44 -21.72
N LEU A 161 -5.11 3.41 -20.95
CA LEU A 161 -6.13 4.37 -21.34
C LEU A 161 -5.52 5.75 -21.69
N PRO A 162 -6.25 6.62 -22.41
CA PRO A 162 -5.83 8.00 -22.64
C PRO A 162 -5.49 8.76 -21.35
N ASN A 163 -4.72 9.85 -21.49
CA ASN A 163 -4.27 10.70 -20.38
C ASN A 163 -3.42 9.99 -19.32
N ASN A 164 -2.66 8.98 -19.74
CA ASN A 164 -1.79 8.19 -18.86
C ASN A 164 -2.56 7.44 -17.75
N CYS A 165 -3.81 7.07 -17.99
CA CYS A 165 -4.57 6.22 -17.10
C CYS A 165 -4.30 4.74 -17.41
N VAL A 166 -4.48 3.90 -16.40
CA VAL A 166 -4.47 2.45 -16.54
C VAL A 166 -5.65 1.86 -15.79
N GLU A 167 -6.26 0.84 -16.35
CA GLU A 167 -7.33 0.07 -15.73
C GLU A 167 -6.88 -1.39 -15.57
N VAL A 168 -7.10 -1.93 -14.37
CA VAL A 168 -6.94 -3.35 -14.08
C VAL A 168 -8.30 -3.88 -13.64
N MET A 169 -8.76 -4.95 -14.27
CA MET A 169 -10.05 -5.58 -13.97
C MET A 169 -9.89 -7.09 -13.93
N ASP A 170 -10.54 -7.73 -12.95
CA ASP A 170 -10.66 -9.17 -12.84
C ASP A 170 -12.10 -9.61 -12.58
N ASP A 171 -12.37 -10.89 -12.78
CA ASP A 171 -13.66 -11.55 -12.49
C ASP A 171 -13.58 -12.43 -11.23
N GLY A 172 -12.63 -12.15 -10.34
CA GLY A 172 -12.41 -12.84 -9.08
C GLY A 172 -13.52 -12.60 -8.05
N ARG A 173 -13.23 -12.94 -6.78
CA ARG A 173 -14.21 -12.76 -5.69
C ARG A 173 -14.44 -11.30 -5.30
N GLY A 174 -13.56 -10.40 -5.72
CA GLY A 174 -13.54 -9.02 -5.28
C GLY A 174 -13.26 -8.86 -3.79
N ILE A 175 -13.27 -7.63 -3.30
CA ILE A 175 -13.12 -7.32 -1.88
C ILE A 175 -14.32 -7.87 -1.09
N PRO A 176 -14.13 -8.48 0.10
CA PRO A 176 -15.21 -9.09 0.87
C PRO A 176 -16.14 -8.08 1.56
N LEU A 177 -16.77 -7.21 0.74
CA LEU A 177 -17.74 -6.23 1.20
C LEU A 177 -19.02 -6.89 1.69
N VAL A 178 -19.67 -6.28 2.69
CA VAL A 178 -20.91 -6.78 3.32
C VAL A 178 -22.09 -5.88 2.93
N ASP A 179 -23.32 -6.39 3.09
CA ASP A 179 -24.54 -5.64 2.73
C ASP A 179 -24.75 -4.37 3.59
N GLU A 180 -24.11 -4.27 4.74
CA GLU A 180 -24.14 -3.07 5.56
C GLU A 180 -23.21 -1.99 4.98
N VAL A 181 -23.79 -0.97 4.34
CA VAL A 181 -23.07 0.08 3.61
C VAL A 181 -22.02 0.77 4.48
N GLN A 182 -22.34 1.05 5.75
CA GLN A 182 -21.40 1.71 6.67
C GLN A 182 -20.15 0.87 6.90
N LYS A 183 -20.29 -0.43 7.14
CA LYS A 183 -19.13 -1.34 7.30
C LYS A 183 -18.32 -1.48 6.03
N SER A 184 -18.98 -1.53 4.89
CA SER A 184 -18.31 -1.58 3.59
C SER A 184 -17.57 -0.27 3.27
N ASN A 185 -18.14 0.88 3.62
CA ASN A 185 -17.47 2.18 3.49
C ASN A 185 -16.25 2.29 4.41
N GLU A 186 -16.35 1.81 5.65
CA GLU A 186 -15.22 1.72 6.57
C GLU A 186 -14.13 0.80 6.02
N MET A 187 -14.49 -0.34 5.44
CA MET A 187 -13.54 -1.27 4.83
C MET A 187 -12.84 -0.66 3.61
N MET A 188 -13.56 -0.03 2.70
CA MET A 188 -12.98 0.66 1.55
C MET A 188 -12.03 1.78 1.98
N SER A 189 -12.43 2.56 3.00
CA SER A 189 -11.58 3.60 3.60
C SER A 189 -10.31 3.01 4.25
N HIS A 190 -10.37 1.80 4.78
CA HIS A 190 -9.20 1.12 5.33
C HIS A 190 -8.26 0.63 4.22
N ILE A 191 -8.81 0.03 3.18
CA ILE A 191 -8.03 -0.57 2.07
C ILE A 191 -7.39 0.54 1.22
N PHE A 192 -8.11 1.59 0.91
CA PHE A 192 -7.69 2.62 -0.04
C PHE A 192 -7.43 3.99 0.58
N GLY A 193 -8.11 4.34 1.67
CA GLY A 193 -8.22 5.74 2.12
C GLY A 193 -7.32 6.17 3.27
N GLY A 194 -6.42 5.35 3.80
CA GLY A 194 -5.51 5.76 4.88
C GLY A 194 -6.17 6.21 6.19
N HIS A 195 -7.47 6.06 6.35
CA HIS A 195 -8.19 6.37 7.60
C HIS A 195 -8.35 5.11 8.46
N PRO A 196 -8.09 5.20 9.78
CA PRO A 196 -8.19 4.04 10.67
C PRO A 196 -9.66 3.68 10.90
N VAL A 197 -10.02 2.45 10.59
CA VAL A 197 -11.32 1.88 10.94
C VAL A 197 -11.34 1.46 12.40
N SER A 198 -12.35 1.85 13.12
CA SER A 198 -12.40 1.71 14.58
C SER A 198 -13.05 0.43 15.11
N SER A 199 -13.63 -0.44 14.30
CA SER A 199 -14.48 -1.52 14.84
C SER A 199 -14.72 -2.77 13.99
N LEU A 200 -14.03 -3.01 12.87
CA LEU A 200 -14.23 -4.24 12.12
C LEU A 200 -13.44 -5.41 12.70
N ASP A 201 -14.13 -6.55 12.87
CA ASP A 201 -13.52 -7.84 13.25
C ASP A 201 -12.80 -8.41 12.01
N TYR A 202 -11.51 -8.10 11.89
CA TYR A 202 -10.65 -8.46 10.73
C TYR A 202 -10.29 -9.95 10.65
N ALA A 203 -10.88 -10.79 11.46
CA ALA A 203 -10.59 -12.22 11.50
C ALA A 203 -10.82 -12.96 10.16
N ASN A 204 -11.44 -12.30 9.17
CA ASN A 204 -11.74 -12.86 7.86
C ASN A 204 -11.09 -12.13 6.67
N ILE A 205 -10.16 -11.20 6.92
CA ILE A 205 -9.48 -10.41 5.84
C ILE A 205 -8.00 -10.84 5.76
N GLU A 206 -7.71 -12.11 6.00
CA GLU A 206 -6.34 -12.63 5.97
C GLU A 206 -5.67 -12.58 4.59
N ASP A 207 -6.42 -12.33 3.52
CA ASP A 207 -5.94 -12.42 2.13
C ASP A 207 -5.69 -11.08 1.43
N PHE A 208 -5.98 -9.92 2.04
CA PHE A 208 -5.78 -8.62 1.39
C PHE A 208 -4.59 -7.84 2.00
N ASN A 209 -3.61 -7.57 1.18
CA ASN A 209 -2.43 -6.75 1.54
C ASN A 209 -2.80 -5.26 1.49
N ASN A 210 -3.62 -4.81 2.44
CA ASN A 210 -4.25 -3.49 2.48
C ASN A 210 -3.25 -2.31 2.42
N LEU A 211 -2.01 -2.55 2.83
CA LEU A 211 -0.98 -1.51 2.84
C LEU A 211 -0.52 -1.13 1.43
N GLU A 212 -0.47 -2.11 0.52
CA GLU A 212 -0.03 -1.92 -0.86
C GLU A 212 -1.02 -1.08 -1.67
N LEU A 213 -2.32 -1.36 -1.53
CA LEU A 213 -3.38 -0.62 -2.24
C LEU A 213 -3.53 0.83 -1.75
N ASN A 214 -3.39 1.06 -0.44
CA ASN A 214 -3.37 2.40 0.12
C ASN A 214 -2.16 3.22 -0.39
N MET A 215 -0.99 2.59 -0.47
CA MET A 215 0.21 3.22 -1.04
C MET A 215 -0.01 3.56 -2.52
N VAL A 216 -0.54 2.64 -3.31
CA VAL A 216 -0.87 2.90 -4.73
C VAL A 216 -1.80 4.10 -4.84
N ASN A 217 -2.88 4.15 -4.05
CA ASN A 217 -3.82 5.27 -4.06
C ASN A 217 -3.16 6.61 -3.71
N SER A 218 -2.25 6.63 -2.73
CA SER A 218 -1.53 7.85 -2.33
C SER A 218 -0.59 8.41 -3.41
N LEU A 219 -0.14 7.56 -4.34
CA LEU A 219 0.72 7.90 -5.47
C LEU A 219 -0.08 8.31 -6.72
N CYS A 220 -1.41 8.22 -6.67
CA CYS A 220 -2.29 8.60 -7.76
C CYS A 220 -2.70 10.08 -7.71
N GLU A 221 -2.84 10.71 -8.87
CA GLU A 221 -3.62 11.93 -9.03
C GLU A 221 -5.12 11.61 -8.81
N SER A 222 -5.58 10.51 -9.40
CA SER A 222 -6.93 9.98 -9.19
C SER A 222 -6.95 8.45 -9.25
N MET A 223 -7.88 7.85 -8.50
CA MET A 223 -8.16 6.42 -8.53
C MET A 223 -9.68 6.23 -8.43
N SER A 224 -10.21 5.30 -9.21
CA SER A 224 -11.61 4.85 -9.15
C SER A 224 -11.61 3.34 -8.89
N VAL A 225 -12.37 2.91 -7.91
CA VAL A 225 -12.50 1.50 -7.51
C VAL A 225 -13.96 1.08 -7.67
N CYS A 226 -14.19 -0.04 -8.34
CA CYS A 226 -15.49 -0.68 -8.44
C CYS A 226 -15.35 -2.17 -8.09
N VAL A 227 -16.15 -2.63 -7.15
CA VAL A 227 -16.19 -4.04 -6.71
C VAL A 227 -17.59 -4.58 -7.00
N TRP A 228 -17.67 -5.73 -7.65
CA TRP A 228 -18.92 -6.45 -7.86
C TRP A 228 -19.00 -7.66 -6.94
N ARG A 229 -20.05 -7.72 -6.14
CA ARG A 229 -20.27 -8.81 -5.21
C ARG A 229 -21.74 -8.93 -4.81
N ASN A 230 -22.24 -10.15 -4.71
CA ASN A 230 -23.61 -10.44 -4.25
C ASN A 230 -24.71 -9.70 -5.04
N GLY A 231 -24.52 -9.51 -6.34
CA GLY A 231 -25.49 -8.81 -7.21
C GLY A 231 -25.50 -7.29 -7.04
N LYS A 232 -24.49 -6.73 -6.38
CA LYS A 232 -24.31 -5.28 -6.20
C LYS A 232 -22.96 -4.83 -6.76
N SER A 233 -22.90 -3.55 -7.14
CA SER A 233 -21.66 -2.82 -7.40
C SER A 233 -21.41 -1.84 -6.27
N TYR A 234 -20.18 -1.79 -5.81
CA TYR A 234 -19.68 -0.88 -4.80
C TYR A 234 -18.61 -0.02 -5.44
N SER A 235 -18.82 1.29 -5.49
CA SER A 235 -17.87 2.19 -6.16
C SER A 235 -17.48 3.37 -5.30
N GLN A 236 -16.21 3.76 -5.40
CA GLN A 236 -15.66 4.92 -4.71
C GLN A 236 -14.52 5.53 -5.51
N ASP A 237 -14.51 6.87 -5.59
CA ASP A 237 -13.48 7.64 -6.27
C ASP A 237 -12.57 8.34 -5.27
N TYR A 238 -11.30 8.47 -5.64
CA TYR A 238 -10.25 9.08 -4.83
C TYR A 238 -9.48 10.11 -5.65
N ILE A 239 -9.10 11.21 -5.01
CA ILE A 239 -8.15 12.19 -5.52
C ILE A 239 -7.03 12.36 -4.50
N HIS A 240 -5.79 12.14 -4.92
CA HIS A 240 -4.61 12.17 -4.04
C HIS A 240 -4.79 11.33 -2.76
N GLY A 241 -5.37 10.14 -2.89
CA GLY A 241 -5.63 9.23 -1.78
C GLY A 241 -6.85 9.56 -0.92
N ILE A 242 -7.59 10.64 -1.21
CA ILE A 242 -8.75 11.08 -0.44
C ILE A 242 -10.04 10.71 -1.15
N ALA A 243 -10.92 9.95 -0.46
CA ALA A 243 -12.24 9.62 -0.99
C ALA A 243 -13.06 10.89 -1.27
N GLN A 244 -13.70 10.96 -2.43
CA GLN A 244 -14.44 12.13 -2.89
C GLN A 244 -15.93 12.09 -2.49
N HIS A 245 -16.43 10.92 -2.16
CA HIS A 245 -17.81 10.69 -1.75
C HIS A 245 -17.87 9.42 -0.88
N GLU A 246 -18.98 9.21 -0.21
CA GLU A 246 -19.27 7.94 0.46
C GLU A 246 -19.40 6.82 -0.57
N LEU A 247 -19.23 5.57 -0.09
CA LEU A 247 -19.37 4.39 -0.95
C LEU A 247 -20.73 4.37 -1.64
N MET A 248 -20.74 4.39 -2.95
CA MET A 248 -21.96 4.22 -3.75
C MET A 248 -22.24 2.73 -3.92
N VAL A 249 -23.49 2.35 -3.72
CA VAL A 249 -23.96 0.96 -3.84
C VAL A 249 -25.17 0.90 -4.76
N GLU A 250 -25.06 0.09 -5.81
CA GLU A 250 -26.12 -0.09 -6.81
C GLU A 250 -26.33 -1.58 -7.12
N ASP A 251 -27.48 -1.94 -7.62
CA ASP A 251 -27.73 -3.29 -8.13
C ASP A 251 -26.91 -3.53 -9.40
N SER A 252 -26.33 -4.71 -9.53
CA SER A 252 -25.46 -5.05 -10.66
C SER A 252 -25.77 -6.44 -11.21
N SER A 253 -25.70 -6.53 -12.54
CA SER A 253 -25.75 -7.82 -13.26
C SER A 253 -24.40 -8.54 -13.31
N HIS A 254 -23.28 -7.89 -12.93
CA HIS A 254 -21.99 -8.56 -12.77
C HIS A 254 -22.03 -9.53 -11.60
N HIS A 255 -21.47 -10.73 -11.78
CA HIS A 255 -21.48 -11.75 -10.74
C HIS A 255 -20.50 -11.44 -9.62
N SER A 256 -19.24 -11.18 -9.96
CA SER A 256 -18.18 -10.83 -9.02
C SER A 256 -17.01 -10.22 -9.78
N GLY A 257 -16.08 -9.62 -9.05
CA GLY A 257 -14.86 -9.05 -9.60
C GLY A 257 -14.50 -7.72 -9.00
N MET A 258 -13.40 -7.18 -9.50
CA MET A 258 -12.93 -5.86 -9.12
C MET A 258 -12.39 -5.12 -10.35
N LYS A 259 -12.57 -3.81 -10.37
CA LYS A 259 -12.00 -2.92 -11.37
C LYS A 259 -11.37 -1.72 -10.66
N ILE A 260 -10.11 -1.46 -10.96
CA ILE A 260 -9.40 -0.28 -10.49
C ILE A 260 -8.88 0.47 -11.70
N THR A 261 -9.29 1.73 -11.81
CA THR A 261 -8.75 2.66 -12.80
C THR A 261 -7.94 3.71 -12.07
N LEU A 262 -6.68 3.93 -12.45
CA LEU A 262 -5.83 4.90 -11.80
C LEU A 262 -5.11 5.80 -12.80
N LYS A 263 -4.82 7.02 -12.35
CA LYS A 263 -3.96 7.99 -13.02
C LYS A 263 -2.80 8.33 -12.09
N PRO A 264 -1.55 8.06 -12.47
CA PRO A 264 -0.38 8.41 -11.66
C PRO A 264 -0.28 9.89 -11.44
N ASN A 265 0.24 10.30 -10.27
CA ASN A 265 0.50 11.71 -9.99
C ASN A 265 1.64 12.23 -10.89
N SER A 266 1.31 13.17 -11.77
CA SER A 266 2.24 13.77 -12.74
C SER A 266 3.37 14.59 -12.09
N GLU A 267 3.23 15.03 -10.85
CA GLU A 267 4.29 15.71 -10.11
C GLU A 267 5.36 14.71 -9.62
N ILE A 268 4.94 13.45 -9.32
CA ILE A 268 5.82 12.36 -8.90
C ILE A 268 6.44 11.69 -10.12
N PHE A 269 5.63 11.28 -11.08
CA PHE A 269 6.01 10.46 -12.24
C PHE A 269 6.12 11.30 -13.53
N ARG A 270 6.92 12.35 -13.50
CA ARG A 270 7.09 13.31 -14.60
C ARG A 270 7.48 12.62 -15.91
N ASN A 271 6.69 12.86 -16.97
CA ASN A 271 6.95 12.37 -18.33
C ASN A 271 7.06 10.84 -18.45
N THR A 272 6.56 10.09 -17.48
CA THR A 272 6.53 8.64 -17.49
C THR A 272 5.23 8.17 -18.11
N LEU A 273 5.30 7.26 -19.08
CA LEU A 273 4.14 6.62 -19.70
C LEU A 273 4.13 5.13 -19.41
N TRP A 274 2.95 4.55 -19.38
CA TRP A 274 2.78 3.11 -19.26
C TRP A 274 3.42 2.39 -20.45
N SER A 275 4.08 1.26 -20.19
CA SER A 275 4.65 0.37 -21.21
C SER A 275 3.94 -0.98 -21.17
N LYS A 276 3.27 -1.30 -22.25
CA LYS A 276 2.63 -2.60 -22.45
C LYS A 276 3.64 -3.74 -22.31
N GLU A 277 4.80 -3.62 -22.95
CA GLU A 277 5.87 -4.61 -22.92
C GLU A 277 6.30 -4.95 -21.48
N LYS A 278 6.51 -3.93 -20.63
CA LYS A 278 6.91 -4.15 -19.23
C LYS A 278 5.84 -4.86 -18.41
N ILE A 279 4.56 -4.55 -18.67
CA ILE A 279 3.44 -5.21 -18.00
C ILE A 279 3.35 -6.67 -18.45
N GLU A 280 3.49 -6.93 -19.74
CA GLU A 280 3.52 -8.29 -20.29
C GLU A 280 4.71 -9.11 -19.77
N ASP A 281 5.89 -8.50 -19.65
CA ASP A 281 7.08 -9.13 -19.06
C ASP A 281 6.83 -9.52 -17.58
N PHE A 282 6.23 -8.62 -16.78
CA PHE A 282 5.87 -8.92 -15.41
C PHE A 282 4.89 -10.09 -15.32
N ILE A 283 3.84 -10.08 -16.15
CA ILE A 283 2.86 -11.17 -16.23
C ILE A 283 3.54 -12.49 -16.59
N GLY A 284 4.41 -12.48 -17.59
CA GLY A 284 5.16 -13.66 -18.01
C GLY A 284 6.03 -14.27 -16.90
N GLN A 285 6.60 -13.44 -16.05
CA GLN A 285 7.44 -13.89 -14.93
C GLN A 285 6.62 -14.41 -13.73
N ASN A 286 5.43 -13.85 -13.46
CA ASN A 286 4.67 -14.13 -12.24
C ASN A 286 3.44 -15.02 -12.47
N ALA A 287 2.93 -15.12 -13.70
CA ALA A 287 1.71 -15.85 -14.03
C ALA A 287 1.95 -16.89 -15.16
N SER A 288 3.13 -17.47 -15.26
CA SER A 288 3.56 -18.33 -16.38
C SER A 288 2.58 -19.47 -16.74
N MET A 289 1.86 -20.01 -15.75
CA MET A 289 0.84 -21.06 -15.98
C MET A 289 -0.53 -20.51 -16.42
N CYS A 290 -0.79 -19.21 -16.23
CA CYS A 290 -2.09 -18.57 -16.41
C CYS A 290 -2.07 -17.39 -17.41
N VAL A 291 -0.97 -17.18 -18.10
CA VAL A 291 -0.77 -16.03 -19.03
C VAL A 291 -1.90 -15.89 -20.05
N LYS A 292 -2.47 -17.00 -20.51
CA LYS A 292 -3.57 -17.00 -21.51
C LYS A 292 -4.87 -16.37 -20.99
N SER A 293 -5.02 -16.22 -19.69
CA SER A 293 -6.19 -15.61 -19.05
C SER A 293 -5.98 -14.12 -18.73
N ILE A 294 -4.81 -13.56 -19.06
CA ILE A 294 -4.46 -12.17 -18.80
C ILE A 294 -4.26 -11.44 -20.11
N PHE A 295 -5.02 -10.37 -20.32
CA PHE A 295 -5.06 -9.58 -21.55
C PHE A 295 -4.53 -8.18 -21.28
N VAL A 296 -3.60 -7.70 -22.10
CA VAL A 296 -3.07 -6.33 -22.01
C VAL A 296 -3.41 -5.60 -23.30
N GLU A 297 -4.19 -4.54 -23.22
CA GLU A 297 -4.60 -3.71 -24.35
C GLU A 297 -4.04 -2.30 -24.20
N ASP A 298 -3.60 -1.72 -25.32
CA ASP A 298 -3.22 -0.31 -25.40
C ASP A 298 -4.23 0.41 -26.26
N THR A 299 -5.04 1.25 -25.65
CA THR A 299 -6.08 2.03 -26.32
C THR A 299 -5.62 3.44 -26.73
N ASN A 300 -4.32 3.75 -26.56
CA ASN A 300 -3.72 5.02 -26.96
C ASN A 300 -3.22 4.99 -28.43
N SER A 301 -3.33 3.85 -29.11
CA SER A 301 -2.90 3.65 -30.52
C SER A 301 -3.99 4.04 -31.52
#